data_488ec57c82bc6a54cf3b6fcd80c4b2be
#
_entry.id   488ec57c82bc6a54cf3b6fcd80c4b2be
#
_cell.length_a   1.000
_cell.length_b   1.000
_cell.length_c   1.000
_cell.angle_alpha   90.00
_cell.angle_beta   90.00
_cell.angle_gamma   90.00
#
_symmetry.space_group_name_H-M   'P 1'
#
loop_
_entity.id
_entity.type
_entity.pdbx_description
1 polymer ?
#
loop_
_entity_poly.entity_id
_entity_poly.type
_entity_poly.pdbx_seq_one_letter_code
_entity_poly.pdbx_strand_id
1 'polypeptide(L)'
;RTSMATGKAFEMEYEDAKGQVSTRVIAPYGTFSFRERLYVVGPQVERDGTVVLDSVRTYRFERILKAKLTSIAFEVPRDFDISDHRKLPFQMGEPVCEGHFDVPEAARAEVLKAGARLADGQGELVAAVSSLEDAAAWAISVGARPTAPEELVTAWRKQLEGAVRNG
;
A
#
# COMPACT_ATOMS: atom_id res chain seq x y z
N ARG A 1 9.43 -5.58 -15.61
CA ARG A 1 10.65 -6.40 -15.47
C ARG A 1 11.77 -5.97 -16.40
N THR A 2 11.47 -5.63 -17.65
CA THR A 2 12.46 -5.10 -18.57
C THR A 2 13.15 -3.85 -18.00
N SER A 3 12.36 -2.97 -17.36
CA SER A 3 12.89 -1.77 -16.71
C SER A 3 13.92 -2.12 -15.62
N MET A 4 13.61 -3.08 -14.75
CA MET A 4 14.53 -3.53 -13.70
C MET A 4 15.80 -4.18 -14.29
N ALA A 5 15.64 -5.01 -15.31
CA ALA A 5 16.78 -5.70 -15.93
C ALA A 5 17.77 -4.75 -16.59
N THR A 6 17.28 -3.64 -17.14
CA THR A 6 18.13 -2.65 -17.85
C THR A 6 18.56 -1.47 -16.98
N GLY A 7 18.03 -1.34 -15.77
CA GLY A 7 18.28 -0.18 -14.92
C GLY A 7 17.67 1.11 -15.48
N LYS A 8 16.57 1.02 -16.19
CA LYS A 8 15.85 2.16 -16.75
C LYS A 8 14.50 2.33 -16.07
N ALA A 9 14.12 3.58 -15.84
CA ALA A 9 12.81 3.92 -15.31
C ALA A 9 11.74 3.68 -16.37
N PHE A 10 10.49 3.53 -15.93
CA PHE A 10 9.36 3.39 -16.82
C PHE A 10 8.30 4.45 -16.53
N GLU A 11 7.59 4.86 -17.58
CA GLU A 11 6.42 5.73 -17.46
C GLU A 11 5.19 4.86 -17.38
N MET A 12 4.32 5.14 -16.41
CA MET A 12 3.09 4.38 -16.25
C MET A 12 1.87 5.28 -16.10
N GLU A 13 0.74 4.81 -16.62
CA GLU A 13 -0.57 5.31 -16.22
C GLU A 13 -1.05 4.41 -15.09
N TYR A 14 -1.33 5.01 -13.95
CA TYR A 14 -1.70 4.29 -12.73
C TYR A 14 -3.06 4.75 -12.23
N GLU A 15 -3.93 3.79 -11.93
CA GLU A 15 -5.22 4.05 -11.31
C GLU A 15 -5.12 3.77 -9.81
N ASP A 16 -5.31 4.82 -8.99
CA ASP A 16 -5.21 4.68 -7.54
C ASP A 16 -6.48 4.03 -6.95
N ALA A 17 -6.50 3.85 -5.63
CA ALA A 17 -7.63 3.23 -4.93
C ALA A 17 -8.93 4.01 -5.06
N LYS A 18 -8.85 5.30 -5.40
CA LYS A 18 -10.01 6.18 -5.61
C LYS A 18 -10.48 6.21 -7.06
N GLY A 19 -9.82 5.45 -7.94
CA GLY A 19 -10.13 5.44 -9.36
C GLY A 19 -9.53 6.59 -10.16
N GLN A 20 -8.67 7.40 -9.55
CA GLN A 20 -7.99 8.50 -10.24
C GLN A 20 -6.79 7.98 -11.01
N VAL A 21 -6.70 8.37 -12.27
CA VAL A 21 -5.61 7.98 -13.16
C VAL A 21 -4.56 9.09 -13.20
N SER A 22 -3.30 8.72 -13.02
CA SER A 22 -2.18 9.64 -13.12
C SER A 22 -1.06 9.03 -13.95
N THR A 23 -0.23 9.87 -14.55
CA THR A 23 0.97 9.45 -15.28
C THR A 23 2.18 9.72 -14.40
N ARG A 24 3.02 8.71 -14.20
CA ARG A 24 4.20 8.80 -13.33
C ARG A 24 5.38 8.11 -13.99
N VAL A 25 6.58 8.63 -13.74
CA VAL A 25 7.83 7.98 -14.14
C VAL A 25 8.47 7.41 -12.88
N ILE A 26 8.65 6.10 -12.85
CA ILE A 26 9.05 5.35 -11.66
C ILE A 26 10.35 4.61 -11.94
N ALA A 27 11.28 4.66 -10.98
CA ALA A 27 12.45 3.79 -10.96
C ALA A 27 12.11 2.55 -10.13
N PRO A 28 11.97 1.37 -10.75
CA PRO A 28 11.58 0.17 -10.00
C PRO A 28 12.77 -0.37 -9.20
N TYR A 29 12.81 -0.05 -7.92
CA TYR A 29 13.86 -0.54 -7.03
C TYR A 29 13.71 -2.02 -6.70
N GLY A 30 12.49 -2.52 -6.68
CA GLY A 30 12.23 -3.93 -6.43
C GLY A 30 10.78 -4.30 -6.63
N THR A 31 10.51 -5.59 -6.64
CA THR A 31 9.17 -6.14 -6.72
C THR A 31 8.98 -7.21 -5.64
N PHE A 32 7.77 -7.40 -5.20
CA PHE A 32 7.41 -8.51 -4.34
C PHE A 32 5.98 -8.94 -4.61
N SER A 33 5.66 -10.17 -4.24
CA SER A 33 4.29 -10.66 -4.29
C SER A 33 3.74 -10.88 -2.89
N PHE A 34 2.46 -10.61 -2.72
CA PHE A 34 1.75 -10.83 -1.49
C PHE A 34 0.30 -11.19 -1.81
N ARG A 35 -0.17 -12.33 -1.29
CA ARG A 35 -1.51 -12.86 -1.54
C ARG A 35 -1.86 -12.91 -3.04
N GLU A 36 -0.93 -13.46 -3.83
CA GLU A 36 -1.07 -13.63 -5.28
C GLU A 36 -1.12 -12.32 -6.07
N ARG A 37 -0.82 -11.19 -5.45
CA ARG A 37 -0.70 -9.90 -6.10
C ARG A 37 0.75 -9.47 -6.19
N LEU A 38 1.10 -8.87 -7.31
CA LEU A 38 2.46 -8.37 -7.55
C LEU A 38 2.50 -6.87 -7.31
N TYR A 39 3.57 -6.43 -6.64
CA TYR A 39 3.81 -5.03 -6.29
C TYR A 39 5.17 -4.60 -6.79
N VAL A 40 5.28 -3.34 -7.20
CA VAL A 40 6.54 -2.69 -7.52
C VAL A 40 6.77 -1.54 -6.54
N VAL A 41 8.01 -1.41 -6.07
CA VAL A 41 8.42 -0.37 -5.13
C VAL A 41 9.48 0.49 -5.78
N GLY A 42 9.30 1.80 -5.71
CA GLY A 42 10.32 2.72 -6.21
C GLY A 42 9.87 4.17 -6.12
N PRO A 43 10.83 5.07 -6.29
CA PRO A 43 10.58 6.51 -6.31
C PRO A 43 10.12 6.98 -7.68
N GLN A 44 9.56 8.20 -7.70
CA GLN A 44 9.40 8.94 -8.94
C GLN A 44 10.74 9.56 -9.32
N VAL A 45 10.98 9.66 -10.60
CA VAL A 45 12.19 10.30 -11.14
C VAL A 45 11.82 11.38 -12.13
N GLU A 46 12.65 12.43 -12.16
CA GLU A 46 12.58 13.48 -13.15
C GLU A 46 13.16 13.03 -14.48
N ARG A 47 12.97 13.80 -15.54
CA ARG A 47 13.50 13.47 -16.87
C ARG A 47 15.02 13.37 -16.91
N ASP A 48 15.71 14.11 -16.04
CA ASP A 48 17.18 14.06 -15.92
C ASP A 48 17.68 12.91 -15.04
N GLY A 49 16.77 12.09 -14.51
CA GLY A 49 17.09 10.97 -13.64
C GLY A 49 17.16 11.31 -12.15
N THR A 50 16.91 12.56 -11.78
CA THR A 50 16.90 12.98 -10.38
C THR A 50 15.72 12.31 -9.65
N VAL A 51 16.02 11.67 -8.54
CA VAL A 51 15.01 11.05 -7.69
C VAL A 51 14.22 12.13 -6.94
N VAL A 52 12.90 12.07 -7.04
CA VAL A 52 12.02 12.96 -6.29
C VAL A 52 12.05 12.57 -4.82
N LEU A 53 12.34 13.53 -3.94
CA LEU A 53 12.47 13.29 -2.51
C LEU A 53 11.18 12.74 -1.92
N ASP A 54 11.29 11.75 -1.02
CA ASP A 54 10.17 11.11 -0.32
C ASP A 54 9.09 10.53 -1.23
N SER A 55 9.47 10.12 -2.45
CA SER A 55 8.52 9.60 -3.43
C SER A 55 8.48 8.07 -3.55
N VAL A 56 9.27 7.35 -2.74
CA VAL A 56 9.23 5.88 -2.76
C VAL A 56 7.85 5.41 -2.33
N ARG A 57 7.19 4.66 -3.21
CA ARG A 57 5.83 4.14 -2.98
C ARG A 57 5.76 2.70 -3.44
N THR A 58 4.72 2.02 -2.99
CA THR A 58 4.38 0.66 -3.42
C THR A 58 3.17 0.75 -4.34
N TYR A 59 3.30 0.15 -5.53
CA TYR A 59 2.27 0.18 -6.56
C TYR A 59 1.82 -1.24 -6.87
N ARG A 60 0.51 -1.45 -7.01
CA ARG A 60 -0.05 -2.72 -7.46
C ARG A 60 0.10 -2.84 -8.97
N PHE A 61 0.68 -3.93 -9.44
CA PHE A 61 0.83 -4.17 -10.87
C PHE A 61 -0.50 -4.13 -11.62
N GLU A 62 -1.54 -4.69 -11.03
CA GLU A 62 -2.88 -4.74 -11.67
C GLU A 62 -3.53 -3.36 -11.85
N ARG A 63 -3.01 -2.31 -11.18
CA ARG A 63 -3.48 -0.94 -11.31
C ARG A 63 -2.69 -0.13 -12.33
N ILE A 64 -1.65 -0.72 -12.91
CA ILE A 64 -0.89 -0.10 -14.00
C ILE A 64 -1.66 -0.34 -15.29
N LEU A 65 -2.24 0.72 -15.85
CA LEU A 65 -3.05 0.64 -17.07
C LEU A 65 -2.17 0.57 -18.31
N LYS A 66 -1.05 1.31 -18.31
CA LYS A 66 -0.07 1.33 -19.40
C LYS A 66 1.31 1.52 -18.79
N ALA A 67 2.31 0.91 -19.41
CA ALA A 67 3.71 1.09 -19.02
C ALA A 67 4.57 1.21 -20.27
N LYS A 68 5.52 2.15 -20.23
CA LYS A 68 6.45 2.40 -21.32
C LYS A 68 7.86 2.56 -20.76
N LEU A 69 8.81 1.81 -21.29
CA LEU A 69 10.21 1.94 -20.92
C LEU A 69 10.75 3.30 -21.38
N THR A 70 11.50 3.97 -20.50
CA THR A 70 12.19 5.23 -20.82
C THR A 70 13.69 4.99 -20.99
N SER A 71 14.41 6.03 -21.43
CA SER A 71 15.87 6.03 -21.46
C SER A 71 16.50 6.52 -20.16
N ILE A 72 15.69 6.84 -19.15
CA ILE A 72 16.14 7.39 -17.88
C ILE A 72 16.80 6.30 -17.04
N ALA A 73 18.11 6.40 -16.82
CA ALA A 73 18.85 5.44 -16.01
C ALA A 73 18.63 5.70 -14.52
N PHE A 74 18.66 4.66 -13.73
CA PHE A 74 18.64 4.75 -12.27
C PHE A 74 19.51 3.69 -11.64
N GLU A 75 19.88 3.91 -10.39
CA GLU A 75 20.59 2.94 -9.56
C GLU A 75 19.80 2.71 -8.27
N VAL A 76 19.74 1.46 -7.84
CA VAL A 76 19.09 1.14 -6.55
C VAL A 76 20.09 1.47 -5.43
N PRO A 77 19.70 2.30 -4.45
CA PRO A 77 20.58 2.58 -3.30
C PRO A 77 20.97 1.29 -2.57
N ARG A 78 22.22 1.24 -2.09
CA ARG A 78 22.73 0.06 -1.38
C ARG A 78 22.00 -0.24 -0.09
N ASP A 79 21.45 0.78 0.56
CA ASP A 79 20.70 0.68 1.80
C ASP A 79 19.21 0.40 1.58
N PHE A 80 18.77 0.29 0.33
CA PHE A 80 17.38 -0.04 0.04
C PHE A 80 17.09 -1.49 0.42
N ASP A 81 16.08 -1.69 1.26
CA ASP A 81 15.60 -3.01 1.64
C ASP A 81 14.09 -3.08 1.33
N ILE A 82 13.74 -3.97 0.41
CA ILE A 82 12.34 -4.12 -0.01
C ILE A 82 11.44 -4.59 1.13
N SER A 83 11.98 -5.30 2.11
CA SER A 83 11.20 -5.76 3.26
C SER A 83 10.64 -4.61 4.10
N ASP A 84 11.28 -3.44 4.08
CA ASP A 84 10.79 -2.24 4.76
C ASP A 84 9.50 -1.69 4.14
N HIS A 85 9.19 -2.11 2.91
CA HIS A 85 8.02 -1.66 2.15
C HIS A 85 6.91 -2.68 2.10
N ARG A 86 7.10 -3.84 2.73
CA ARG A 86 6.04 -4.82 2.92
C ARG A 86 5.19 -4.41 4.11
N LYS A 87 3.98 -3.99 3.80
CA LYS A 87 3.02 -3.53 4.80
C LYS A 87 1.81 -4.47 4.82
N LEU A 88 0.87 -4.20 5.70
CA LEU A 88 -0.39 -4.94 5.71
C LEU A 88 -1.14 -4.71 4.39
N PRO A 89 -1.98 -5.66 3.95
CA PRO A 89 -2.64 -5.59 2.64
C PRO A 89 -3.37 -4.27 2.38
N PHE A 90 -4.01 -3.73 3.40
CA PHE A 90 -4.76 -2.49 3.29
C PHE A 90 -3.89 -1.23 3.27
N GLN A 91 -2.57 -1.39 3.39
CA GLN A 91 -1.62 -0.28 3.40
C GLN A 91 -0.81 -0.17 2.10
N MET A 92 -1.08 -1.05 1.14
CA MET A 92 -0.37 -1.05 -0.14
C MET A 92 -0.95 0.02 -1.07
N GLY A 93 -0.17 1.05 -1.35
CA GLY A 93 -0.56 2.17 -2.19
C GLY A 93 -0.73 3.47 -1.43
N GLU A 94 -1.35 4.46 -2.07
CA GLU A 94 -1.58 5.76 -1.45
C GLU A 94 -2.71 5.68 -0.41
N PRO A 95 -2.53 6.27 0.77
CA PRO A 95 -3.57 6.29 1.77
C PRO A 95 -4.80 7.07 1.32
N VAL A 96 -5.98 6.51 1.55
CA VAL A 96 -7.26 7.22 1.35
C VAL A 96 -7.79 7.77 2.67
N CYS A 97 -7.35 7.21 3.79
CA CYS A 97 -7.71 7.71 5.12
C CYS A 97 -6.73 7.17 6.15
N GLU A 98 -6.89 7.65 7.38
CA GLU A 98 -6.22 7.10 8.56
C GLU A 98 -7.25 6.28 9.31
N GLY A 99 -7.03 4.98 9.41
CA GLY A 99 -7.95 4.06 10.10
C GLY A 99 -7.60 3.93 11.58
N HIS A 100 -8.63 3.92 12.41
CA HIS A 100 -8.51 3.69 13.85
C HIS A 100 -9.12 2.33 14.16
N PHE A 101 -8.38 1.51 14.91
CA PHE A 101 -8.78 0.13 15.18
C PHE A 101 -8.61 -0.21 16.65
N ASP A 102 -9.59 -0.91 17.18
CA ASP A 102 -9.44 -1.66 18.41
C ASP A 102 -8.94 -3.05 18.03
N VAL A 103 -7.70 -3.35 18.36
CA VAL A 103 -6.99 -4.54 17.88
C VAL A 103 -6.68 -5.47 19.04
N PRO A 104 -6.99 -6.79 18.94
CA PRO A 104 -6.62 -7.74 19.96
C PRO A 104 -5.10 -7.74 20.17
N GLU A 105 -4.66 -8.00 21.39
CA GLU A 105 -3.25 -7.97 21.74
C GLU A 105 -2.41 -8.88 20.84
N ALA A 106 -2.94 -10.04 20.47
CA ALA A 106 -2.25 -10.98 19.59
C ALA A 106 -1.89 -10.41 18.20
N ALA A 107 -2.68 -9.45 17.70
CA ALA A 107 -2.45 -8.84 16.39
C ALA A 107 -1.69 -7.51 16.47
N ARG A 108 -1.52 -6.93 17.66
CA ARG A 108 -0.90 -5.60 17.82
C ARG A 108 0.54 -5.53 17.33
N ALA A 109 1.32 -6.55 17.58
CA ALA A 109 2.73 -6.58 17.17
C ALA A 109 2.88 -6.46 15.66
N GLU A 110 2.03 -7.17 14.90
CA GLU A 110 2.03 -7.13 13.43
C GLU A 110 1.64 -5.74 12.92
N VAL A 111 0.62 -5.13 13.50
CA VAL A 111 0.14 -3.80 13.09
C VAL A 111 1.19 -2.73 13.39
N LEU A 112 1.82 -2.77 14.56
CA LEU A 112 2.89 -1.84 14.92
C LEU A 112 4.11 -1.99 14.02
N LYS A 113 4.47 -3.22 13.69
CA LYS A 113 5.58 -3.51 12.79
C LYS A 113 5.32 -2.96 11.38
N ALA A 114 4.06 -2.90 10.95
CA ALA A 114 3.67 -2.33 9.67
C ALA A 114 3.56 -0.79 9.67
N GLY A 115 3.96 -0.13 10.75
CA GLY A 115 4.02 1.32 10.84
C GLY A 115 2.82 2.00 11.48
N ALA A 116 1.94 1.24 12.11
CA ALA A 116 0.84 1.83 12.88
C ALA A 116 1.38 2.43 14.19
N ARG A 117 0.65 3.39 14.72
CA ARG A 117 0.96 4.00 16.00
C ARG A 117 -0.23 3.91 16.94
N LEU A 118 0.03 3.93 18.24
CA LEU A 118 -1.04 4.03 19.22
C LEU A 118 -1.61 5.43 19.21
N ALA A 119 -2.92 5.55 19.23
CA ALA A 119 -3.58 6.83 19.45
C ALA A 119 -3.39 7.26 20.92
N ASP A 120 -3.19 8.54 21.13
CA ASP A 120 -2.89 9.09 22.46
C ASP A 120 -3.98 8.73 23.47
N GLY A 121 -3.58 8.03 24.52
CA GLY A 121 -4.36 7.78 25.72
C GLY A 121 -5.55 6.84 25.60
N GLN A 122 -5.75 6.18 24.45
CA GLN A 122 -6.95 5.37 24.22
C GLN A 122 -6.70 3.89 23.92
N GLY A 123 -5.45 3.48 23.75
CA GLY A 123 -5.15 2.09 23.41
C GLY A 123 -5.56 1.66 22.01
N GLU A 124 -6.07 2.56 21.18
CA GLU A 124 -6.38 2.30 19.78
C GLU A 124 -5.12 2.31 18.93
N LEU A 125 -5.10 1.50 17.89
CA LEU A 125 -4.06 1.54 16.87
C LEU A 125 -4.53 2.37 15.69
N VAL A 126 -3.61 3.19 15.16
CA VAL A 126 -3.88 4.06 14.03
C VAL A 126 -2.98 3.63 12.88
N ALA A 127 -3.55 3.43 11.71
CA ALA A 127 -2.81 2.98 10.53
C ALA A 127 -3.31 3.69 9.28
N ALA A 128 -2.38 3.97 8.35
CA ALA A 128 -2.75 4.45 7.03
C ALA A 128 -3.51 3.35 6.29
N VAL A 129 -4.60 3.70 5.63
CA VAL A 129 -5.46 2.78 4.89
C VAL A 129 -5.49 3.20 3.42
N SER A 130 -5.07 2.31 2.54
CA SER A 130 -5.11 2.54 1.09
C SER A 130 -6.36 1.95 0.43
N SER A 131 -7.04 1.01 1.09
CA SER A 131 -8.26 0.39 0.60
C SER A 131 -9.17 0.09 1.77
N LEU A 132 -10.37 0.68 1.78
CA LEU A 132 -11.37 0.44 2.83
C LEU A 132 -11.80 -1.01 2.87
N GLU A 133 -11.98 -1.64 1.71
CA GLU A 133 -12.39 -3.04 1.61
C GLU A 133 -11.33 -3.99 2.16
N ASP A 134 -10.07 -3.76 1.80
CA ASP A 134 -8.97 -4.59 2.29
C ASP A 134 -8.77 -4.42 3.80
N ALA A 135 -8.90 -3.19 4.30
CA ALA A 135 -8.82 -2.92 5.74
C ALA A 135 -9.94 -3.60 6.51
N ALA A 136 -11.16 -3.56 5.97
CA ALA A 136 -12.30 -4.23 6.57
C ALA A 136 -12.11 -5.75 6.63
N ALA A 137 -11.65 -6.35 5.52
CA ALA A 137 -11.37 -7.78 5.45
C ALA A 137 -10.27 -8.20 6.42
N TRP A 138 -9.21 -7.40 6.49
CA TRP A 138 -8.13 -7.65 7.44
C TRP A 138 -8.63 -7.60 8.89
N ALA A 139 -9.41 -6.57 9.23
CA ALA A 139 -9.96 -6.41 10.59
C ALA A 139 -10.78 -7.65 11.00
N ILE A 140 -11.63 -8.16 10.09
CA ILE A 140 -12.39 -9.38 10.34
C ILE A 140 -11.46 -10.57 10.57
N SER A 141 -10.41 -10.70 9.76
CA SER A 141 -9.50 -11.85 9.83
C SER A 141 -8.71 -11.93 11.15
N VAL A 142 -8.43 -10.79 11.78
CA VAL A 142 -7.65 -10.74 13.04
C VAL A 142 -8.50 -10.42 14.27
N GLY A 143 -9.82 -10.29 14.11
CA GLY A 143 -10.72 -9.94 15.19
C GLY A 143 -10.63 -8.49 15.63
N ALA A 144 -10.08 -7.61 14.80
CA ALA A 144 -10.03 -6.18 15.06
C ALA A 144 -11.36 -5.52 14.71
N ARG A 145 -11.58 -4.36 15.30
CA ARG A 145 -12.78 -3.57 15.04
C ARG A 145 -12.39 -2.14 14.69
N PRO A 146 -12.71 -1.67 13.48
CA PRO A 146 -12.45 -0.27 13.15
C PRO A 146 -13.43 0.63 13.93
N THR A 147 -12.93 1.78 14.38
CA THR A 147 -13.70 2.75 15.15
C THR A 147 -13.85 4.08 14.40
N ALA A 148 -12.98 4.35 13.43
CA ALA A 148 -13.02 5.54 12.58
C ALA A 148 -12.15 5.31 11.34
N PRO A 149 -12.39 6.01 10.23
CA PRO A 149 -13.53 6.88 9.97
C PRO A 149 -14.83 6.10 9.70
N GLU A 150 -15.94 6.79 9.60
CA GLU A 150 -17.26 6.16 9.43
C GLU A 150 -17.34 5.28 8.19
N GLU A 151 -16.76 5.69 7.06
CA GLU A 151 -16.75 4.89 5.84
C GLU A 151 -16.02 3.54 6.03
N LEU A 152 -14.98 3.51 6.84
CA LEU A 152 -14.29 2.27 7.16
C LEU A 152 -15.15 1.36 8.03
N VAL A 153 -15.81 1.93 9.04
CA VAL A 153 -16.74 1.19 9.92
C VAL A 153 -17.89 0.60 9.09
N THR A 154 -18.43 1.39 8.16
CA THR A 154 -19.50 0.96 7.27
C THR A 154 -19.07 -0.20 6.38
N ALA A 155 -17.87 -0.11 5.77
CA ALA A 155 -17.32 -1.18 4.95
C ALA A 155 -17.14 -2.48 5.76
N TRP A 156 -16.65 -2.36 6.98
CA TRP A 156 -16.45 -3.50 7.88
C TRP A 156 -17.79 -4.16 8.26
N ARG A 157 -18.79 -3.36 8.65
CA ARG A 157 -20.12 -3.91 8.99
C ARG A 157 -20.75 -4.63 7.81
N LYS A 158 -20.64 -4.05 6.63
CA LYS A 158 -21.18 -4.65 5.40
C LYS A 158 -20.57 -6.02 5.12
N GLN A 159 -19.24 -6.14 5.23
CA GLN A 159 -18.56 -7.41 5.04
C GLN A 159 -18.91 -8.41 6.14
N LEU A 160 -19.00 -7.96 7.38
CA LEU A 160 -19.33 -8.80 8.51
C LEU A 160 -20.75 -9.40 8.35
N GLU A 161 -21.73 -8.60 7.94
CA GLU A 161 -23.08 -9.06 7.64
C GLU A 161 -23.10 -10.07 6.49
N GLY A 162 -22.34 -9.81 5.44
CA GLY A 162 -22.20 -10.74 4.32
C GLY A 162 -21.60 -12.07 4.75
N ALA A 163 -20.60 -12.07 5.60
CA ALA A 163 -19.97 -13.28 6.13
C ALA A 163 -20.94 -14.10 6.98
N VAL A 164 -21.74 -13.44 7.79
CA VAL A 164 -22.77 -14.11 8.61
C VAL A 164 -23.84 -14.77 7.74
N ARG A 165 -24.28 -14.10 6.66
CA ARG A 165 -25.28 -14.66 5.74
C ARG A 165 -24.77 -15.87 4.95
N ASN A 166 -23.48 -15.85 4.61
CA ASN A 166 -22.85 -16.89 3.79
C ASN A 166 -22.17 -17.98 4.62
N GLY A 167 -22.09 -17.77 5.89
CA GLY A 167 -21.54 -18.72 6.85
C GLY A 167 -22.63 -19.58 7.46
#